data_bad2763ffe9a6f561398952e0e7f3c4e
#
_entry.id   bad2763ffe9a6f561398952e0e7f3c4e
#
_cell.length_a   1.000
_cell.length_b   1.000
_cell.length_c   1.000
_cell.angle_alpha   90.00
_cell.angle_beta   90.00
_cell.angle_gamma   90.00
#
_symmetry.space_group_name_H-M   'P 1'
#
loop_
_entity.id
_entity.type
_entity.pdbx_description
1 polymer ?
#
loop_
_entity_poly.entity_id
_entity_poly.type
_entity_poly.pdbx_seq_one_letter_code
_entity_poly.pdbx_strand_id
1 'polypeptide(L)'
;MDQKNLWGELPPLANVRTPVSVLKEQASHLTEMTKGVLVGMVVSVVWKSNLFAYQLVIRAPALNAYEADILMIGYDITLYPLRFANIATDGNVMLCDTEEAFVTQIETVLTSEPVRKIVVALFERAHAAKRLHAEMGNTNPGRIASLGRGGR
;
A
#
# COMPACT_ATOMS: atom_id res chain seq x y z
N MET A 1 41.40 -29.39 -4.14
CA MET A 1 41.00 -29.21 -5.54
C MET A 1 39.86 -28.22 -5.59
N ASP A 2 40.04 -27.17 -6.34
CA ASP A 2 39.03 -26.11 -6.41
C ASP A 2 37.88 -26.54 -7.29
N GLN A 3 36.68 -26.30 -6.80
CA GLN A 3 35.48 -26.55 -7.58
C GLN A 3 35.24 -25.38 -8.53
N LYS A 4 35.01 -25.69 -9.78
CA LYS A 4 34.72 -24.68 -10.75
C LYS A 4 33.32 -24.11 -10.54
N ASN A 5 33.20 -22.80 -10.60
CA ASN A 5 31.89 -22.16 -10.59
C ASN A 5 31.23 -22.38 -11.93
N LEU A 6 30.14 -23.14 -11.93
CA LEU A 6 29.42 -23.50 -13.16
C LEU A 6 28.35 -22.48 -13.53
N TRP A 7 28.10 -21.47 -12.70
CA TRP A 7 27.08 -20.46 -13.00
C TRP A 7 27.54 -19.44 -14.04
N GLY A 8 28.85 -19.37 -14.31
CA GLY A 8 29.39 -18.34 -15.20
C GLY A 8 29.30 -16.97 -14.59
N GLU A 9 29.21 -15.97 -15.42
CA GLU A 9 29.01 -14.60 -14.97
C GLU A 9 27.51 -14.29 -14.94
N LEU A 10 27.06 -13.78 -13.82
CA LEU A 10 25.67 -13.36 -13.67
C LEU A 10 25.55 -11.87 -13.98
N PRO A 11 24.40 -11.43 -14.52
CA PRO A 11 24.18 -9.99 -14.71
C PRO A 11 24.14 -9.27 -13.36
N PRO A 12 24.29 -7.93 -13.35
CA PRO A 12 24.20 -7.19 -12.09
C PRO A 12 22.85 -7.39 -11.41
N LEU A 13 22.85 -8.10 -10.29
CA LEU A 13 21.61 -8.48 -9.62
C LEU A 13 20.93 -7.32 -8.93
N ALA A 14 21.69 -6.27 -8.57
CA ALA A 14 21.12 -5.10 -7.90
C ALA A 14 20.26 -4.22 -8.81
N ASN A 15 20.35 -4.43 -10.14
CA ASN A 15 19.61 -3.62 -11.10
C ASN A 15 18.27 -4.22 -11.50
N VAL A 16 17.91 -5.36 -10.94
CA VAL A 16 16.64 -6.00 -11.26
C VAL A 16 15.51 -5.27 -10.53
N ARG A 17 14.59 -4.69 -11.30
CA ARG A 17 13.42 -4.02 -10.74
C ARG A 17 12.24 -4.99 -10.77
N THR A 18 11.84 -5.44 -9.60
CA THR A 18 10.73 -6.37 -9.47
C THR A 18 9.39 -5.62 -9.37
N PRO A 19 8.28 -6.26 -9.76
CA PRO A 19 6.97 -5.63 -9.61
C PRO A 19 6.67 -5.19 -8.19
N VAL A 20 7.05 -5.99 -7.18
CA VAL A 20 6.81 -5.62 -5.79
C VAL A 20 7.59 -4.37 -5.39
N SER A 21 8.79 -4.16 -5.94
CA SER A 21 9.56 -2.96 -5.64
C SER A 21 8.89 -1.71 -6.18
N VAL A 22 8.24 -1.80 -7.34
CA VAL A 22 7.47 -0.70 -7.90
C VAL A 22 6.31 -0.32 -6.97
N LEU A 23 5.59 -1.32 -6.46
CA LEU A 23 4.51 -1.05 -5.50
C LEU A 23 5.03 -0.41 -4.22
N LYS A 24 6.18 -0.88 -3.72
CA LYS A 24 6.76 -0.31 -2.50
C LYS A 24 7.16 1.14 -2.67
N GLU A 25 7.66 1.52 -3.85
CA GLU A 25 7.95 2.91 -4.15
C GLU A 25 6.69 3.77 -4.07
N GLN A 26 5.61 3.31 -4.67
CA GLN A 26 4.35 4.07 -4.66
C GLN A 26 3.75 4.14 -3.26
N ALA A 27 3.87 3.06 -2.49
CA ALA A 27 3.44 3.08 -1.09
C ALA A 27 4.21 4.13 -0.29
N SER A 28 5.52 4.22 -0.48
CA SER A 28 6.35 5.22 0.19
C SER A 28 5.98 6.63 -0.22
N HIS A 29 5.70 6.86 -1.50
CA HIS A 29 5.27 8.17 -1.97
C HIS A 29 3.99 8.64 -1.28
N LEU A 30 3.01 7.76 -1.13
CA LEU A 30 1.78 8.11 -0.43
C LEU A 30 2.06 8.52 1.02
N THR A 31 2.88 7.76 1.71
CA THR A 31 3.24 8.06 3.09
C THR A 31 3.91 9.43 3.19
N GLU A 32 4.84 9.73 2.29
CA GLU A 32 5.53 11.01 2.26
C GLU A 32 4.58 12.16 1.93
N MET A 33 3.74 11.99 0.93
CA MET A 33 2.79 13.03 0.49
C MET A 33 1.82 13.41 1.59
N THR A 34 1.45 12.47 2.44
CA THR A 34 0.51 12.70 3.54
C THR A 34 1.21 12.91 4.87
N LYS A 35 2.53 12.98 4.88
CA LYS A 35 3.35 13.18 6.09
C LYS A 35 3.01 12.15 7.17
N GLY A 36 2.75 10.92 6.75
CA GLY A 36 2.46 9.80 7.65
C GLY A 36 1.03 9.74 8.16
N VAL A 37 0.16 10.66 7.77
CA VAL A 37 -1.27 10.56 8.13
C VAL A 37 -1.89 9.31 7.52
N LEU A 38 -1.54 9.01 6.27
CA LEU A 38 -1.81 7.74 5.65
C LEU A 38 -0.50 7.02 5.41
N VAL A 39 -0.51 5.70 5.56
CA VAL A 39 0.67 4.87 5.34
C VAL A 39 0.37 3.91 4.20
N GLY A 40 1.17 4.00 3.13
CA GLY A 40 1.13 3.01 2.06
C GLY A 40 1.88 1.77 2.48
N MET A 41 1.28 0.61 2.26
CA MET A 41 1.86 -0.68 2.63
C MET A 41 1.72 -1.66 1.49
N VAL A 42 2.71 -2.53 1.37
CA VAL A 42 2.64 -3.67 0.45
C VAL A 42 2.69 -4.93 1.31
N VAL A 43 1.66 -5.74 1.19
CA VAL A 43 1.56 -6.97 1.97
C VAL A 43 1.59 -8.18 1.06
N SER A 44 2.22 -9.26 1.53
CA SER A 44 2.24 -10.52 0.80
C SER A 44 0.89 -11.21 1.01
N VAL A 45 0.32 -11.72 -0.08
CA VAL A 45 -0.97 -12.40 -0.04
C VAL A 45 -0.87 -13.70 -0.81
N VAL A 46 -1.85 -14.57 -0.63
CA VAL A 46 -1.96 -15.80 -1.40
C VAL A 46 -2.99 -15.59 -2.48
N TRP A 47 -2.58 -15.78 -3.74
CA TRP A 47 -3.49 -15.71 -4.88
C TRP A 47 -3.63 -17.08 -5.53
N LYS A 48 -2.52 -17.59 -6.06
CA LYS A 48 -2.40 -18.94 -6.55
C LYS A 48 -1.11 -19.53 -6.04
N SER A 49 -1.05 -20.83 -5.86
CA SER A 49 0.05 -21.48 -5.13
C SER A 49 1.43 -21.25 -5.75
N ASN A 50 1.51 -20.97 -7.06
CA ASN A 50 2.77 -20.77 -7.75
C ASN A 50 3.05 -19.32 -8.11
N LEU A 51 2.30 -18.37 -7.55
CA LEU A 51 2.50 -16.96 -7.82
C LEU A 51 3.06 -16.24 -6.60
N PHE A 52 3.95 -15.30 -6.85
CA PHE A 52 4.31 -14.28 -5.87
C PHE A 52 3.22 -13.22 -5.94
N ALA A 53 2.48 -13.05 -4.86
CA ALA A 53 1.34 -12.15 -4.86
C ALA A 53 1.47 -11.10 -3.76
N TYR A 54 1.16 -9.86 -4.11
CA TYR A 54 1.27 -8.71 -3.21
C TYR A 54 0.08 -7.79 -3.40
N GLN A 55 -0.25 -7.09 -2.34
CA GLN A 55 -1.39 -6.18 -2.33
C GLN A 55 -0.94 -4.81 -1.83
N LEU A 56 -1.37 -3.77 -2.53
CA LEU A 56 -1.16 -2.40 -2.09
C LEU A 56 -2.33 -2.00 -1.20
N VAL A 57 -2.01 -1.56 0.00
CA VAL A 57 -2.98 -1.22 1.04
C VAL A 57 -2.69 0.18 1.56
N ILE A 58 -3.74 0.95 1.82
CA ILE A 58 -3.61 2.24 2.50
C ILE A 58 -4.09 2.06 3.93
N ARG A 59 -3.22 2.37 4.88
CA ARG A 59 -3.53 2.27 6.30
C ARG A 59 -3.67 3.67 6.89
N ALA A 60 -4.69 3.84 7.72
CA ALA A 60 -4.91 5.08 8.45
C ALA A 60 -4.74 4.83 9.96
N PRO A 61 -3.53 5.06 10.51
CA PRO A 61 -3.26 4.74 11.91
C PRO A 61 -4.20 5.45 12.90
N ALA A 62 -4.53 6.71 12.63
CA ALA A 62 -5.40 7.48 13.53
C ALA A 62 -6.86 7.02 13.51
N LEU A 63 -7.24 6.17 12.56
CA LEU A 63 -8.58 5.61 12.44
C LEU A 63 -8.60 4.17 12.93
N ASN A 64 -7.95 3.90 14.04
CA ASN A 64 -7.88 2.56 14.62
C ASN A 64 -7.22 1.56 13.66
N ALA A 65 -6.20 2.04 12.93
CA ALA A 65 -5.45 1.27 11.93
C ALA A 65 -6.34 0.71 10.82
N TYR A 66 -7.35 1.49 10.41
CA TYR A 66 -8.21 1.12 9.27
C TYR A 66 -7.37 0.91 8.02
N GLU A 67 -7.69 -0.12 7.25
CA GLU A 67 -6.97 -0.44 6.01
C GLU A 67 -7.93 -0.51 4.83
N ALA A 68 -7.50 0.06 3.71
CA ALA A 68 -8.22 0.00 2.45
C ALA A 68 -7.37 -0.71 1.42
N ASP A 69 -7.90 -1.76 0.82
CA ASP A 69 -7.22 -2.54 -0.20
C ASP A 69 -7.39 -1.85 -1.56
N ILE A 70 -6.29 -1.61 -2.26
CA ILE A 70 -6.32 -0.83 -3.50
C ILE A 70 -6.19 -1.71 -4.73
N LEU A 71 -5.13 -2.50 -4.80
CA LEU A 71 -4.87 -3.38 -5.93
C LEU A 71 -4.05 -4.57 -5.48
N MET A 72 -4.06 -5.62 -6.30
CA MET A 72 -3.30 -6.83 -6.04
C MET A 72 -2.58 -7.24 -7.31
N ILE A 73 -1.35 -7.71 -7.18
CA ILE A 73 -0.58 -8.23 -8.29
C ILE A 73 -0.15 -9.66 -8.00
N GLY A 74 0.01 -10.43 -9.06
CA GLY A 74 0.56 -11.79 -8.96
C GLY A 74 1.43 -12.09 -10.16
N TYR A 75 2.60 -12.66 -9.92
CA TYR A 75 3.54 -12.99 -10.99
C TYR A 75 4.37 -14.19 -10.60
N ASP A 76 4.89 -14.88 -11.62
CA ASP A 76 5.79 -16.00 -11.38
C ASP A 76 7.26 -15.54 -11.44
N ILE A 77 8.17 -16.50 -11.42
CA ILE A 77 9.60 -16.22 -11.36
C ILE A 77 10.10 -15.39 -12.56
N THR A 78 9.38 -15.41 -13.66
CA THR A 78 9.76 -14.63 -14.84
C THR A 78 9.28 -13.19 -14.81
N LEU A 79 8.52 -12.81 -13.79
CA LEU A 79 7.97 -11.48 -13.52
C LEU A 79 6.80 -11.11 -14.44
N TYR A 80 6.93 -11.30 -15.73
CA TYR A 80 5.89 -10.96 -16.70
C TYR A 80 5.57 -12.17 -17.58
N PRO A 81 4.31 -12.35 -18.01
CA PRO A 81 3.19 -11.45 -17.78
C PRO A 81 2.74 -11.45 -16.30
N LEU A 82 2.28 -10.29 -15.86
CA LEU A 82 1.85 -10.07 -14.48
C LEU A 82 0.33 -9.98 -14.44
N ARG A 83 -0.28 -10.59 -13.44
CA ARG A 83 -1.72 -10.45 -13.19
C ARG A 83 -1.97 -9.24 -12.30
N PHE A 84 -2.93 -8.43 -12.69
CA PHE A 84 -3.25 -7.18 -12.00
C PHE A 84 -4.74 -7.16 -11.69
N ALA A 85 -5.09 -7.04 -10.42
CA ALA A 85 -6.49 -6.93 -9.99
C ALA A 85 -6.73 -5.57 -9.35
N ASN A 86 -7.69 -4.82 -9.88
CA ASN A 86 -8.07 -3.51 -9.34
C ASN A 86 -9.14 -3.69 -8.28
N ILE A 87 -8.72 -3.87 -7.01
CA ILE A 87 -9.63 -4.19 -5.91
C ILE A 87 -10.52 -3.00 -5.56
N ALA A 88 -9.99 -1.79 -5.67
CA ALA A 88 -10.73 -0.58 -5.29
C ALA A 88 -11.95 -0.31 -6.20
N THR A 89 -12.01 -0.95 -7.36
CA THR A 89 -13.14 -0.77 -8.28
C THR A 89 -13.95 -2.06 -8.42
N ASP A 90 -13.59 -2.89 -9.40
CA ASP A 90 -14.42 -4.03 -9.79
C ASP A 90 -13.77 -5.40 -9.53
N GLY A 91 -12.51 -5.40 -9.11
CA GLY A 91 -11.78 -6.64 -8.88
C GLY A 91 -11.41 -7.39 -10.15
N ASN A 92 -11.64 -6.82 -11.32
CA ASN A 92 -11.30 -7.47 -12.58
C ASN A 92 -9.80 -7.68 -12.70
N VAL A 93 -9.42 -8.84 -13.26
CA VAL A 93 -8.03 -9.21 -13.45
C VAL A 93 -7.65 -8.97 -14.90
N MET A 94 -6.50 -8.32 -15.09
CA MET A 94 -5.93 -8.12 -16.41
C MET A 94 -4.47 -8.54 -16.40
N LEU A 95 -3.93 -8.79 -17.58
CA LEU A 95 -2.53 -9.16 -17.74
C LEU A 95 -1.73 -7.94 -18.19
N CYS A 96 -0.60 -7.73 -17.55
CA CYS A 96 0.39 -6.74 -17.99
C CYS A 96 1.60 -7.51 -18.50
N ASP A 97 1.92 -7.35 -19.78
CA ASP A 97 2.97 -8.13 -20.40
C ASP A 97 4.36 -7.56 -20.18
N THR A 98 4.45 -6.30 -19.81
CA THR A 98 5.72 -5.59 -19.63
C THR A 98 5.67 -4.70 -18.39
N GLU A 99 6.85 -4.27 -17.94
CA GLU A 99 6.93 -3.30 -16.85
C GLU A 99 6.23 -1.99 -17.22
N GLU A 100 6.38 -1.53 -18.46
CA GLU A 100 5.71 -0.30 -18.92
C GLU A 100 4.20 -0.42 -18.82
N ALA A 101 3.63 -1.53 -19.26
CA ALA A 101 2.19 -1.78 -19.14
C ALA A 101 1.75 -1.81 -17.68
N PHE A 102 2.55 -2.41 -16.82
CA PHE A 102 2.27 -2.48 -15.40
C PHE A 102 2.29 -1.08 -14.75
N VAL A 103 3.33 -0.29 -15.02
CA VAL A 103 3.44 1.07 -14.49
C VAL A 103 2.29 1.95 -14.96
N THR A 104 1.93 1.84 -16.25
CA THR A 104 0.79 2.58 -16.79
C THR A 104 -0.50 2.19 -16.09
N GLN A 105 -0.69 0.92 -15.80
CA GLN A 105 -1.89 0.45 -15.11
C GLN A 105 -1.93 0.93 -13.66
N ILE A 106 -0.80 0.92 -12.98
CA ILE A 106 -0.72 1.49 -11.62
C ILE A 106 -1.15 2.96 -11.64
N GLU A 107 -0.59 3.74 -12.57
CA GLU A 107 -0.93 5.15 -12.68
C GLU A 107 -2.42 5.34 -12.93
N THR A 108 -2.99 4.56 -13.84
CA THR A 108 -4.41 4.62 -14.15
C THR A 108 -5.26 4.36 -12.91
N VAL A 109 -4.90 3.36 -12.10
CA VAL A 109 -5.65 3.01 -10.89
C VAL A 109 -5.47 4.06 -9.81
N LEU A 110 -4.24 4.47 -9.54
CA LEU A 110 -3.96 5.41 -8.45
C LEU A 110 -4.51 6.81 -8.72
N THR A 111 -4.66 7.20 -9.98
CA THR A 111 -5.26 8.48 -10.34
C THR A 111 -6.76 8.38 -10.62
N SER A 112 -7.33 7.17 -10.52
CA SER A 112 -8.75 6.98 -10.76
C SER A 112 -9.60 7.64 -9.68
N GLU A 113 -10.82 7.99 -10.03
CA GLU A 113 -11.75 8.62 -9.09
C GLU A 113 -12.04 7.75 -7.86
N PRO A 114 -12.30 6.45 -7.99
CA PRO A 114 -12.55 5.62 -6.82
C PRO A 114 -11.40 5.63 -5.81
N VAL A 115 -10.15 5.55 -6.29
CA VAL A 115 -8.99 5.57 -5.39
C VAL A 115 -8.80 6.96 -4.78
N ARG A 116 -8.96 8.02 -5.57
CA ARG A 116 -8.88 9.39 -5.06
C ARG A 116 -9.89 9.65 -3.96
N LYS A 117 -11.12 9.17 -4.14
CA LYS A 117 -12.15 9.29 -3.12
C LYS A 117 -11.76 8.57 -1.82
N ILE A 118 -11.18 7.38 -1.93
CA ILE A 118 -10.70 6.65 -0.77
C ILE A 118 -9.61 7.45 -0.06
N VAL A 119 -8.61 7.92 -0.79
CA VAL A 119 -7.49 8.66 -0.22
C VAL A 119 -7.97 9.94 0.47
N VAL A 120 -8.81 10.73 -0.19
CA VAL A 120 -9.31 11.97 0.37
C VAL A 120 -10.15 11.71 1.62
N ALA A 121 -11.06 10.74 1.55
CA ALA A 121 -11.93 10.41 2.68
C ALA A 121 -11.13 9.93 3.89
N LEU A 122 -10.15 9.06 3.66
CA LEU A 122 -9.31 8.57 4.75
C LEU A 122 -8.42 9.67 5.31
N PHE A 123 -7.84 10.49 4.44
CA PHE A 123 -6.98 11.58 4.87
C PHE A 123 -7.73 12.58 5.73
N GLU A 124 -8.90 13.02 5.28
CA GLU A 124 -9.69 14.00 6.05
C GLU A 124 -10.08 13.45 7.42
N ARG A 125 -10.57 12.21 7.46
CA ARG A 125 -10.96 11.59 8.71
C ARG A 125 -9.77 11.33 9.63
N ALA A 126 -8.68 10.83 9.08
CA ALA A 126 -7.48 10.54 9.86
C ALA A 126 -6.84 11.83 10.38
N HIS A 127 -6.80 12.87 9.57
CA HIS A 127 -6.25 14.16 9.96
C HIS A 127 -7.09 14.78 11.10
N ALA A 128 -8.42 14.72 10.97
CA ALA A 128 -9.32 15.21 12.01
C ALA A 128 -9.17 14.40 13.30
N ALA A 129 -9.08 13.08 13.21
CA ALA A 129 -8.88 12.22 14.37
C ALA A 129 -7.54 12.51 15.06
N LYS A 130 -6.48 12.73 14.27
CA LYS A 130 -5.16 13.05 14.81
C LYS A 130 -5.16 14.39 15.54
N ARG A 131 -5.84 15.39 15.00
CA ARG A 131 -6.01 16.68 15.67
C ARG A 131 -6.80 16.54 16.96
N LEU A 132 -7.87 15.78 16.94
CA LEU A 132 -8.69 15.54 18.11
C LEU A 132 -7.88 14.86 19.23
N HIS A 133 -7.08 13.86 18.88
CA HIS A 133 -6.20 13.21 19.86
C HIS A 133 -5.18 14.17 20.45
N ALA A 134 -4.61 15.06 19.65
CA ALA A 134 -3.68 16.06 20.14
C ALA A 134 -4.36 17.03 21.10
N GLU A 135 -5.57 17.46 20.78
CA GLU A 135 -6.36 18.35 21.66
C GLU A 135 -6.70 17.66 22.97
N MET A 136 -7.13 16.39 22.89
CA MET A 136 -7.45 15.63 24.10
C MET A 136 -6.22 15.36 24.96
N GLY A 137 -5.06 15.13 24.34
CA GLY A 137 -3.81 14.95 25.06
C GLY A 137 -3.35 16.18 25.82
N ASN A 138 -3.83 17.37 25.44
CA ASN A 138 -3.50 18.62 26.08
C ASN A 138 -4.51 19.05 27.16
N THR A 139 -5.58 18.29 27.36
CA THR A 139 -6.59 18.62 28.35
C THR A 139 -6.22 18.03 29.71
N ASN A 140 -6.71 18.69 30.77
CA ASN A 140 -6.52 18.22 32.12
C ASN A 140 -7.30 16.90 32.32
N PRO A 141 -6.65 15.82 32.77
CA PRO A 141 -7.35 14.55 32.99
C PRO A 141 -8.52 14.67 33.97
N GLY A 142 -8.42 15.50 34.99
CA GLY A 142 -9.53 15.72 35.92
C GLY A 142 -10.74 16.34 35.26
N ARG A 143 -10.53 17.25 34.34
CA ARG A 143 -11.59 17.87 33.56
C ARG A 143 -12.31 16.83 32.67
N ILE A 144 -11.56 15.95 32.02
CA ILE A 144 -12.14 14.90 31.22
C ILE A 144 -13.02 13.98 32.06
N ALA A 145 -12.51 13.57 33.22
CA ALA A 145 -13.26 12.69 34.10
C ALA A 145 -14.55 13.37 34.59
N SER A 146 -14.48 14.66 34.89
CA SER A 146 -15.64 15.46 35.31
C SER A 146 -16.71 15.48 34.22
N LEU A 147 -16.30 15.70 32.96
CA LEU A 147 -17.22 15.69 31.83
C LEU A 147 -17.86 14.31 31.63
N GLY A 148 -17.09 13.26 31.81
CA GLY A 148 -17.58 11.90 31.70
C GLY A 148 -18.66 11.60 32.73
N ARG A 149 -18.52 12.10 33.93
CA ARG A 149 -19.52 11.97 34.98
C ARG A 149 -20.75 12.84 34.73
N GLY A 150 -20.53 14.02 34.19
CA GLY A 150 -21.64 14.93 33.87
C GLY A 150 -22.51 14.42 32.75
N GLY A 151 -22.04 13.46 31.94
CA GLY A 151 -22.82 12.86 30.86
C GLY A 151 -23.83 11.81 31.27
N ARG A 152 -24.02 11.61 32.55
CA ARG A 152 -24.98 10.61 33.06
C ARG A 152 -26.38 11.15 33.17
#